data_59017ebed532f99eb6f2ae7717f6ae41
#
_entry.id   59017ebed532f99eb6f2ae7717f6ae41
#
_cell.length_a   1.000
_cell.length_b   1.000
_cell.length_c   1.000
_cell.angle_alpha   90.00
_cell.angle_beta   90.00
_cell.angle_gamma   90.00
#
_symmetry.space_group_name_H-M   'P 1'
#
loop_
_entity.id
_entity.type
_entity.pdbx_description
1 polymer ?
#
loop_
_entity_poly.entity_id
_entity_poly.type
_entity_poly.pdbx_seq_one_letter_code
_entity_poly.pdbx_strand_id
1 'polypeptide(L)'
;LNDIYRQGALTMPDTTNPIGFTDANELREKNRATVEKYMNTKGQDRLRRHELFVEDGCGGLWTTDTGSPIVIRGKDKLAEHAVWSLKCFPDWEWYNINIFGTDDPNHFWVECDGHGKIIFPGYPEGYYENHFLHSFELDDGKIKRNREFMNVFQQLRALSIPVPEIKREGIPT
;
A
#
# COMPACT_ATOMS: atom_id res chain seq x y z
N LEU A 1 -52.28 35.34 -42.40
CA LEU A 1 -51.74 35.72 -41.11
C LEU A 1 -52.19 34.66 -40.07
N ASN A 2 -51.51 33.58 -39.98
CA ASN A 2 -51.45 32.66 -38.83
C ASN A 2 -50.75 31.42 -39.28
N ASP A 3 -49.47 31.35 -38.91
CA ASP A 3 -48.74 30.07 -38.79
C ASP A 3 -47.29 30.40 -38.46
N ILE A 4 -46.95 30.43 -37.21
CA ILE A 4 -45.63 30.18 -36.71
C ILE A 4 -45.74 30.03 -35.17
N TYR A 5 -45.84 28.79 -34.69
CA TYR A 5 -45.36 28.35 -33.38
C TYR A 5 -45.60 26.84 -33.25
N ARG A 6 -44.80 26.04 -33.93
CA ARG A 6 -44.54 24.68 -33.47
C ARG A 6 -43.30 24.73 -32.58
N GLN A 7 -43.56 24.76 -31.30
CA GLN A 7 -42.50 24.50 -30.28
C GLN A 7 -42.00 23.06 -30.44
N GLY A 8 -40.77 22.92 -30.84
CA GLY A 8 -40.04 21.67 -30.68
C GLY A 8 -39.89 21.38 -29.21
N ALA A 9 -40.48 20.28 -28.73
CA ALA A 9 -40.21 19.76 -27.40
C ALA A 9 -38.72 19.38 -27.32
N LEU A 10 -37.95 20.15 -26.55
CA LEU A 10 -36.63 19.75 -26.10
C LEU A 10 -36.83 18.53 -25.18
N THR A 11 -36.56 17.35 -25.69
CA THR A 11 -36.41 16.17 -24.88
C THR A 11 -35.18 16.38 -24.01
N MET A 12 -35.41 16.62 -22.73
CA MET A 12 -34.33 16.58 -21.73
C MET A 12 -33.66 15.22 -21.81
N PRO A 13 -32.32 15.14 -21.78
CA PRO A 13 -31.67 13.86 -21.67
C PRO A 13 -32.07 13.20 -20.35
N ASP A 14 -32.41 11.93 -20.43
CA ASP A 14 -32.75 11.09 -19.28
C ASP A 14 -31.55 11.08 -18.30
N THR A 15 -31.70 11.73 -17.15
CA THR A 15 -30.69 11.83 -16.10
C THR A 15 -30.73 10.65 -15.12
N THR A 16 -31.43 9.59 -15.46
CA THR A 16 -31.55 8.40 -14.62
C THR A 16 -30.57 7.31 -15.06
N ASN A 17 -29.32 7.52 -14.92
CA ASN A 17 -28.29 6.60 -14.43
C ASN A 17 -26.88 7.14 -14.78
N PRO A 18 -26.10 7.60 -13.84
CA PRO A 18 -24.70 7.88 -14.10
C PRO A 18 -23.94 6.53 -14.16
N ILE A 19 -23.91 5.94 -15.36
CA ILE A 19 -23.18 4.69 -15.66
C ILE A 19 -21.75 4.71 -15.09
N GLY A 20 -21.13 5.88 -14.97
CA GLY A 20 -19.79 6.05 -14.39
C GLY A 20 -19.68 5.87 -12.87
N PHE A 21 -20.76 6.03 -12.10
CA PHE A 21 -20.71 5.91 -10.63
C PHE A 21 -20.71 4.46 -10.15
N THR A 22 -21.44 3.58 -10.84
CA THR A 22 -21.50 2.16 -10.52
C THR A 22 -20.18 1.48 -10.85
N ASP A 23 -19.61 1.76 -12.02
CA ASP A 23 -18.35 1.19 -12.49
C ASP A 23 -17.16 1.62 -11.59
N ALA A 24 -17.13 2.89 -11.13
CA ALA A 24 -16.09 3.38 -10.24
C ALA A 24 -16.18 2.75 -8.85
N ASN A 25 -17.36 2.49 -8.32
CA ASN A 25 -17.54 1.83 -7.03
C ASN A 25 -17.18 0.35 -7.11
N GLU A 26 -17.58 -0.36 -8.15
CA GLU A 26 -17.21 -1.76 -8.38
C GLU A 26 -15.68 -1.90 -8.51
N LEU A 27 -15.03 -1.01 -9.25
CA LEU A 27 -13.57 -0.97 -9.36
C LEU A 27 -12.91 -0.70 -8.00
N ARG A 28 -13.45 0.24 -7.22
CA ARG A 28 -12.96 0.54 -5.87
C ARG A 28 -13.03 -0.69 -4.96
N GLU A 29 -14.14 -1.39 -4.94
CA GLU A 29 -14.31 -2.60 -4.13
C GLU A 29 -13.36 -3.72 -4.58
N LYS A 30 -13.22 -3.93 -5.89
CA LYS A 30 -12.27 -4.89 -6.46
C LYS A 30 -10.83 -4.58 -6.04
N ASN A 31 -10.42 -3.33 -6.14
CA ASN A 31 -9.10 -2.87 -5.76
C ASN A 31 -8.88 -2.99 -4.24
N ARG A 32 -9.88 -2.59 -3.45
CA ARG A 32 -9.84 -2.71 -1.98
C ARG A 32 -9.63 -4.16 -1.55
N ALA A 33 -10.33 -5.10 -2.15
CA ALA A 33 -10.18 -6.53 -1.85
C ALA A 33 -8.74 -7.03 -2.10
N THR A 34 -8.08 -6.50 -3.13
CA THR A 34 -6.66 -6.81 -3.39
C THR A 34 -5.72 -6.25 -2.32
N VAL A 35 -5.96 -5.02 -1.87
CA VAL A 35 -5.19 -4.41 -0.76
C VAL A 35 -5.40 -5.21 0.53
N GLU A 36 -6.63 -5.55 0.87
CA GLU A 36 -6.97 -6.38 2.03
C GLU A 36 -6.26 -7.74 1.98
N LYS A 37 -6.29 -8.39 0.80
CA LYS A 37 -5.60 -9.67 0.61
C LYS A 37 -4.09 -9.54 0.81
N TYR A 38 -3.45 -8.49 0.28
CA TYR A 38 -2.02 -8.24 0.47
C TYR A 38 -1.67 -8.07 1.94
N MET A 39 -2.40 -7.22 2.66
CA MET A 39 -2.13 -6.88 4.05
C MET A 39 -2.37 -8.06 5.02
N ASN A 40 -3.28 -8.97 4.69
CA ASN A 40 -3.62 -10.12 5.53
C ASN A 40 -2.80 -11.39 5.24
N THR A 41 -1.83 -11.36 4.31
CA THR A 41 -0.96 -12.52 4.07
C THR A 41 -0.03 -12.76 5.26
N LYS A 42 0.07 -14.02 5.71
CA LYS A 42 0.91 -14.45 6.84
C LYS A 42 1.75 -15.67 6.47
N GLY A 43 2.88 -15.86 7.18
CA GLY A 43 3.73 -17.03 6.99
C GLY A 43 4.06 -17.29 5.51
N GLN A 44 3.86 -18.51 5.06
CA GLN A 44 4.17 -18.95 3.68
C GLN A 44 3.30 -18.28 2.60
N ASP A 45 2.09 -17.78 2.94
CA ASP A 45 1.24 -17.08 1.98
C ASP A 45 1.90 -15.78 1.48
N ARG A 46 2.82 -15.22 2.25
CA ARG A 46 3.62 -14.04 1.86
C ARG A 46 4.42 -14.27 0.59
N LEU A 47 4.82 -15.52 0.29
CA LEU A 47 5.53 -15.88 -0.93
C LEU A 47 4.71 -15.64 -2.20
N ARG A 48 3.37 -15.56 -2.07
CA ARG A 48 2.46 -15.36 -3.19
C ARG A 48 2.04 -13.90 -3.38
N ARG A 49 2.55 -12.96 -2.59
CA ARG A 49 2.21 -11.53 -2.73
C ARG A 49 2.47 -10.97 -4.13
N HIS A 50 3.52 -11.44 -4.81
CA HIS A 50 3.86 -11.02 -6.18
C HIS A 50 2.75 -11.31 -7.19
N GLU A 51 1.89 -12.32 -6.95
CA GLU A 51 0.75 -12.66 -7.82
C GLU A 51 -0.33 -11.56 -7.83
N LEU A 52 -0.35 -10.68 -6.82
CA LEU A 52 -1.27 -9.56 -6.71
C LEU A 52 -0.85 -8.35 -7.55
N PHE A 53 0.36 -8.34 -8.10
CA PHE A 53 0.89 -7.25 -8.90
C PHE A 53 0.63 -7.42 -10.40
N VAL A 54 0.62 -6.30 -11.14
CA VAL A 54 0.78 -6.32 -12.59
C VAL A 54 2.19 -6.80 -12.93
N GLU A 55 2.45 -7.19 -14.19
CA GLU A 55 3.71 -7.82 -14.61
C GLU A 55 4.94 -6.96 -14.32
N ASP A 56 4.86 -5.66 -14.62
CA ASP A 56 5.92 -4.68 -14.40
C ASP A 56 5.73 -3.87 -13.09
N GLY A 57 4.87 -4.35 -12.19
CA GLY A 57 4.57 -3.71 -10.93
C GLY A 57 5.79 -3.54 -10.04
N CYS A 58 5.70 -2.61 -9.08
CA CYS A 58 6.79 -2.38 -8.16
C CYS A 58 6.31 -2.20 -6.71
N GLY A 59 7.17 -2.58 -5.79
CA GLY A 59 6.99 -2.36 -4.36
C GLY A 59 8.31 -2.08 -3.68
N GLY A 60 8.25 -1.61 -2.45
CA GLY A 60 9.45 -1.42 -1.67
C GLY A 60 9.34 -0.40 -0.56
N LEU A 61 10.47 -0.11 0.05
CA LEU A 61 10.61 0.77 1.20
C LEU A 61 11.05 2.16 0.75
N TRP A 62 10.23 3.17 1.06
CA TRP A 62 10.50 4.57 0.71
C TRP A 62 11.26 5.34 1.80
N THR A 63 11.19 4.90 3.05
CA THR A 63 11.97 5.47 4.16
C THR A 63 13.11 4.53 4.54
N THR A 64 14.34 4.95 4.30
CA THR A 64 15.55 4.16 4.57
C THR A 64 16.58 4.98 5.36
N ASP A 65 17.57 4.31 5.93
CA ASP A 65 18.71 4.92 6.62
C ASP A 65 19.60 5.75 5.68
N THR A 66 19.61 5.42 4.39
CA THR A 66 20.38 6.16 3.37
C THR A 66 19.62 7.36 2.78
N GLY A 67 18.29 7.44 3.04
CA GLY A 67 17.42 8.42 2.41
C GLY A 67 17.00 8.10 0.97
N SER A 68 17.54 7.04 0.38
CA SER A 68 17.17 6.58 -0.97
C SER A 68 16.22 5.39 -0.90
N PRO A 69 15.10 5.38 -1.67
CA PRO A 69 14.17 4.27 -1.66
C PRO A 69 14.80 2.95 -2.14
N ILE A 70 14.35 1.84 -1.57
CA ILE A 70 14.60 0.49 -2.07
C ILE A 70 13.38 0.07 -2.88
N VAL A 71 13.53 -0.04 -4.19
CA VAL A 71 12.44 -0.35 -5.13
C VAL A 71 12.70 -1.67 -5.84
N ILE A 72 11.79 -2.62 -5.66
CA ILE A 72 11.78 -3.92 -6.34
C ILE A 72 10.78 -3.81 -7.48
N ARG A 73 11.21 -4.04 -8.71
CA ARG A 73 10.39 -3.90 -9.91
C ARG A 73 10.29 -5.20 -10.67
N GLY A 74 9.06 -5.50 -11.10
CA GLY A 74 8.71 -6.70 -11.86
C GLY A 74 8.36 -7.88 -10.97
N LYS A 75 7.45 -8.70 -11.45
CA LYS A 75 6.88 -9.84 -10.70
C LYS A 75 7.93 -10.84 -10.24
N ASP A 76 8.92 -11.17 -11.10
CA ASP A 76 9.99 -12.10 -10.75
C ASP A 76 10.83 -11.58 -9.60
N LYS A 77 11.21 -10.30 -9.63
CA LYS A 77 11.98 -9.68 -8.55
C LYS A 77 11.18 -9.53 -7.26
N LEU A 78 9.89 -9.29 -7.36
CA LEU A 78 8.98 -9.29 -6.22
C LEU A 78 8.86 -10.68 -5.59
N ALA A 79 8.87 -11.75 -6.40
CA ALA A 79 8.89 -13.14 -5.91
C ALA A 79 10.22 -13.47 -5.20
N GLU A 80 11.36 -13.11 -5.78
CA GLU A 80 12.68 -13.25 -5.14
C GLU A 80 12.73 -12.48 -3.80
N HIS A 81 12.23 -11.25 -3.78
CA HIS A 81 12.15 -10.44 -2.57
C HIS A 81 11.26 -11.07 -1.50
N ALA A 82 10.14 -11.70 -1.87
CA ALA A 82 9.27 -12.38 -0.92
C ALA A 82 10.00 -13.53 -0.20
N VAL A 83 10.85 -14.29 -0.92
CA VAL A 83 11.70 -15.34 -0.33
C VAL A 83 12.70 -14.74 0.63
N TRP A 84 13.39 -13.66 0.24
CA TRP A 84 14.33 -12.95 1.12
C TRP A 84 13.62 -12.40 2.36
N SER A 85 12.47 -11.75 2.17
CA SER A 85 11.67 -11.18 3.26
C SER A 85 11.21 -12.23 4.27
N LEU A 86 10.83 -13.43 3.80
CA LEU A 86 10.44 -14.51 4.71
C LEU A 86 11.61 -15.03 5.56
N LYS A 87 12.85 -14.99 5.04
CA LYS A 87 14.05 -15.35 5.80
C LYS A 87 14.40 -14.28 6.85
N CYS A 88 14.31 -13.02 6.45
CA CYS A 88 14.68 -11.91 7.33
C CYS A 88 13.60 -11.56 8.37
N PHE A 89 12.34 -11.87 8.08
CA PHE A 89 11.18 -11.60 8.92
C PHE A 89 10.27 -12.83 8.95
N PRO A 90 10.66 -13.94 9.60
CA PRO A 90 10.00 -15.25 9.46
C PRO A 90 8.56 -15.28 9.98
N ASP A 91 8.27 -14.53 11.02
CA ASP A 91 6.98 -14.47 11.72
C ASP A 91 6.31 -13.09 11.64
N TRP A 92 6.66 -12.28 10.61
CA TRP A 92 6.12 -10.94 10.44
C TRP A 92 4.61 -10.93 10.25
N GLU A 93 3.94 -10.09 11.01
CA GLU A 93 2.52 -9.84 10.90
C GLU A 93 2.20 -8.35 10.87
N TRP A 94 1.24 -7.98 10.01
CA TRP A 94 0.55 -6.69 10.05
C TRP A 94 -0.67 -6.81 10.97
N TYR A 95 -0.94 -5.78 11.77
CA TYR A 95 -2.12 -5.68 12.62
C TYR A 95 -2.58 -4.23 12.73
N ASN A 96 -3.72 -3.96 13.35
CA ASN A 96 -4.34 -2.63 13.40
C ASN A 96 -4.48 -2.01 12.00
N ILE A 97 -4.89 -2.81 11.02
CA ILE A 97 -4.93 -2.43 9.61
C ILE A 97 -6.15 -1.56 9.34
N ASN A 98 -5.91 -0.30 8.96
CA ASN A 98 -6.91 0.65 8.53
C ASN A 98 -6.69 1.03 7.06
N ILE A 99 -7.65 0.74 6.19
CA ILE A 99 -7.56 1.00 4.75
C ILE A 99 -8.44 2.19 4.39
N PHE A 100 -7.83 3.23 3.83
CA PHE A 100 -8.47 4.47 3.41
C PHE A 100 -8.51 4.54 1.88
N GLY A 101 -9.70 4.64 1.30
CA GLY A 101 -9.86 4.98 -0.12
C GLY A 101 -9.64 6.47 -0.33
N THR A 102 -9.16 6.83 -1.51
CA THR A 102 -9.09 8.23 -1.97
C THR A 102 -10.21 8.52 -2.98
N ASP A 103 -10.27 9.72 -3.53
CA ASP A 103 -11.20 10.04 -4.62
C ASP A 103 -10.91 9.21 -5.89
N ASP A 104 -9.64 8.82 -6.11
CA ASP A 104 -9.26 7.88 -7.16
C ASP A 104 -9.57 6.43 -6.73
N PRO A 105 -10.42 5.67 -7.45
CA PRO A 105 -10.74 4.29 -7.15
C PRO A 105 -9.53 3.34 -7.26
N ASN A 106 -8.44 3.79 -7.86
CA ASN A 106 -7.19 3.04 -8.02
C ASN A 106 -6.13 3.36 -6.95
N HIS A 107 -6.45 4.22 -5.98
CA HIS A 107 -5.46 4.63 -4.98
C HIS A 107 -5.99 4.47 -3.55
N PHE A 108 -5.19 3.79 -2.71
CA PHE A 108 -5.47 3.54 -1.30
C PHE A 108 -4.27 3.87 -0.43
N TRP A 109 -4.56 4.37 0.77
CA TRP A 109 -3.61 4.41 1.86
C TRP A 109 -3.97 3.38 2.91
N VAL A 110 -2.95 2.78 3.52
CA VAL A 110 -3.12 1.86 4.64
C VAL A 110 -2.25 2.36 5.78
N GLU A 111 -2.85 2.52 6.94
CA GLU A 111 -2.16 2.72 8.21
C GLU A 111 -2.21 1.41 8.99
N CYS A 112 -1.08 0.95 9.49
CA CYS A 112 -1.02 -0.29 10.25
C CYS A 112 0.20 -0.33 11.16
N ASP A 113 0.19 -1.30 12.07
CA ASP A 113 1.36 -1.69 12.84
C ASP A 113 1.91 -3.01 12.30
N GLY A 114 3.20 -3.26 12.54
CA GLY A 114 3.84 -4.50 12.17
C GLY A 114 4.83 -4.95 13.24
N HIS A 115 4.93 -6.25 13.43
CA HIS A 115 5.88 -6.84 14.37
C HIS A 115 6.37 -8.20 13.92
N GLY A 116 7.50 -8.60 14.49
CA GLY A 116 8.11 -9.91 14.29
C GLY A 116 9.60 -9.91 14.53
N LYS A 117 10.20 -11.05 14.34
CA LYS A 117 11.67 -11.18 14.36
C LYS A 117 12.29 -10.45 13.19
N ILE A 118 13.46 -9.89 13.41
CA ILE A 118 14.35 -9.37 12.36
C ILE A 118 15.68 -10.11 12.40
N ILE A 119 16.04 -10.73 11.28
CA ILE A 119 17.23 -11.56 11.13
C ILE A 119 17.99 -11.09 9.89
N PHE A 120 18.85 -10.10 10.07
CA PHE A 120 19.68 -9.58 8.98
C PHE A 120 21.10 -10.16 9.08
N PRO A 121 21.71 -10.55 7.96
CA PRO A 121 23.09 -11.01 7.94
C PRO A 121 24.05 -9.98 8.53
N GLY A 122 24.89 -10.40 9.46
CA GLY A 122 25.87 -9.51 10.11
C GLY A 122 25.37 -8.71 11.31
N TYR A 123 24.09 -8.87 11.69
CA TYR A 123 23.49 -8.25 12.85
C TYR A 123 22.92 -9.30 13.81
N PRO A 124 22.83 -9.00 15.12
CA PRO A 124 22.15 -9.90 16.06
C PRO A 124 20.67 -10.03 15.70
N GLU A 125 20.10 -11.22 15.95
CA GLU A 125 18.65 -11.41 15.87
C GLU A 125 17.96 -10.48 16.86
N GLY A 126 16.92 -9.79 16.41
CA GLY A 126 16.14 -8.87 17.22
C GLY A 126 14.64 -9.09 17.09
N TYR A 127 13.88 -8.36 17.90
CA TYR A 127 12.46 -8.21 17.76
C TYR A 127 12.16 -6.81 17.25
N TYR A 128 11.35 -6.71 16.19
CA TYR A 128 11.08 -5.47 15.48
C TYR A 128 9.60 -5.16 15.51
N GLU A 129 9.28 -3.96 15.98
CA GLU A 129 7.94 -3.39 15.93
C GLU A 129 8.03 -1.99 15.31
N ASN A 130 7.05 -1.63 14.51
CA ASN A 130 6.99 -0.31 13.90
C ASN A 130 5.56 0.04 13.49
N HIS A 131 5.35 1.33 13.24
CA HIS A 131 4.17 1.88 12.63
C HIS A 131 4.43 2.17 11.16
N PHE A 132 3.46 1.86 10.28
CA PHE A 132 3.62 1.91 8.84
C PHE A 132 2.49 2.66 8.16
N LEU A 133 2.85 3.33 7.09
CA LEU A 133 1.92 3.79 6.06
C LEU A 133 2.27 3.09 4.75
N HIS A 134 1.28 2.56 4.07
CA HIS A 134 1.43 2.03 2.71
C HIS A 134 0.59 2.86 1.76
N SER A 135 1.15 3.16 0.58
CA SER A 135 0.39 3.71 -0.55
C SER A 135 0.28 2.63 -1.62
N PHE A 136 -0.94 2.31 -2.03
CA PHE A 136 -1.23 1.35 -3.09
C PHE A 136 -1.81 2.06 -4.29
N GLU A 137 -1.19 1.89 -5.45
CA GLU A 137 -1.74 2.24 -6.75
C GLU A 137 -2.07 0.95 -7.50
N LEU A 138 -3.29 0.84 -7.99
CA LEU A 138 -3.79 -0.38 -8.63
C LEU A 138 -4.23 -0.11 -10.08
N ASP A 139 -4.43 -1.20 -10.80
CA ASP A 139 -5.01 -1.24 -12.13
C ASP A 139 -5.86 -2.51 -12.23
N ASP A 140 -7.17 -2.33 -12.35
CA ASP A 140 -8.16 -3.39 -12.48
C ASP A 140 -7.96 -4.58 -11.53
N GLY A 141 -7.80 -4.30 -10.23
CA GLY A 141 -7.62 -5.33 -9.19
C GLY A 141 -6.20 -5.86 -9.03
N LYS A 142 -5.20 -5.25 -9.69
CA LYS A 142 -3.78 -5.60 -9.54
C LYS A 142 -2.97 -4.40 -9.07
N ILE A 143 -1.96 -4.65 -8.25
CA ILE A 143 -1.09 -3.62 -7.69
C ILE A 143 -0.07 -3.20 -8.77
N LYS A 144 -0.07 -1.92 -9.12
CA LYS A 144 0.97 -1.29 -9.95
C LYS A 144 2.15 -0.85 -9.10
N ARG A 145 1.86 -0.27 -7.95
CA ARG A 145 2.88 0.21 -7.03
C ARG A 145 2.41 0.11 -5.58
N ASN A 146 3.27 -0.48 -4.73
CA ASN A 146 3.15 -0.38 -3.28
C ASN A 146 4.37 0.35 -2.72
N ARG A 147 4.13 1.42 -1.99
CA ARG A 147 5.17 2.18 -1.28
C ARG A 147 4.96 2.02 0.22
N GLU A 148 5.99 1.57 0.89
CA GLU A 148 6.02 1.42 2.35
C GLU A 148 6.81 2.57 2.98
N PHE A 149 6.26 3.17 4.01
CA PHE A 149 6.87 4.22 4.82
C PHE A 149 6.85 3.78 6.29
N MET A 150 7.96 3.94 6.97
CA MET A 150 8.09 3.53 8.38
C MET A 150 9.11 4.41 9.11
N ASN A 151 9.19 4.27 10.43
CA ASN A 151 10.23 4.91 11.21
C ASN A 151 11.52 4.06 11.16
N VAL A 152 12.50 4.50 10.38
CA VAL A 152 13.77 3.78 10.19
C VAL A 152 14.55 3.58 11.50
N PHE A 153 14.42 4.50 12.46
CA PHE A 153 15.13 4.37 13.74
C PHE A 153 14.67 3.17 14.57
N GLN A 154 13.42 2.76 14.45
CA GLN A 154 12.94 1.54 15.11
C GLN A 154 13.59 0.27 14.50
N GLN A 155 13.80 0.25 13.19
CA GLN A 155 14.52 -0.85 12.55
C GLN A 155 16.00 -0.89 12.98
N LEU A 156 16.67 0.27 13.03
CA LEU A 156 18.05 0.35 13.50
C LEU A 156 18.18 -0.16 14.93
N ARG A 157 17.28 0.25 15.84
CA ARG A 157 17.27 -0.24 17.24
C ARG A 157 17.05 -1.73 17.33
N ALA A 158 16.13 -2.29 16.52
CA ALA A 158 15.90 -3.74 16.49
C ALA A 158 17.12 -4.54 16.04
N LEU A 159 18.01 -3.93 15.23
CA LEU A 159 19.29 -4.50 14.80
C LEU A 159 20.45 -4.17 15.73
N SER A 160 20.20 -3.55 16.88
CA SER A 160 21.21 -3.09 17.84
C SER A 160 22.20 -2.08 17.23
N ILE A 161 21.77 -1.31 16.24
CA ILE A 161 22.55 -0.22 15.64
C ILE A 161 22.32 1.05 16.46
N PRO A 162 23.37 1.72 16.94
CA PRO A 162 23.25 2.95 17.70
C PRO A 162 22.50 4.06 16.92
N VAL A 163 21.54 4.70 17.57
CA VAL A 163 20.79 5.82 17.01
C VAL A 163 21.07 7.06 17.83
N PRO A 164 21.59 8.15 17.23
CA PRO A 164 21.80 9.39 17.94
C PRO A 164 20.49 10.04 18.36
N GLU A 165 20.48 10.67 19.53
CA GLU A 165 19.33 11.42 20.04
C GLU A 165 19.50 12.91 19.77
N ILE A 166 18.41 13.55 19.34
CA ILE A 166 18.35 15.01 19.22
C ILE A 166 17.75 15.55 20.51
N LYS A 167 18.47 16.48 21.14
CA LYS A 167 17.93 17.23 22.29
C LYS A 167 16.82 18.15 21.82
N ARG A 168 15.64 18.03 22.44
CA ARG A 168 14.44 18.82 22.11
C ARG A 168 13.97 19.55 23.36
N GLU A 169 14.82 20.44 23.87
CA GLU A 169 14.48 21.27 25.04
C GLU A 169 13.38 22.28 24.68
N GLY A 170 12.41 22.44 25.59
CA GLY A 170 11.34 23.43 25.44
C GLY A 170 10.15 23.02 24.58
N ILE A 171 10.07 21.76 24.11
CA ILE A 171 8.88 21.23 23.47
C ILE A 171 7.85 20.91 24.56
N PRO A 172 6.66 21.54 24.57
CA PRO A 172 5.59 21.17 25.50
C PRO A 172 5.08 19.76 25.15
N THR A 173 5.05 18.87 26.10
CA THR A 173 4.50 17.51 26.01
C THR A 173 3.48 17.27 27.10
#